data_d3e0a68646a05bc4a8cc2a6754e267d7
#
_entry.id   d3e0a68646a05bc4a8cc2a6754e267d7
#
_cell.length_a   1.000
_cell.length_b   1.000
_cell.length_c   1.000
_cell.angle_alpha   90.00
_cell.angle_beta   90.00
_cell.angle_gamma   90.00
#
_symmetry.space_group_name_H-M   'P 1'
#
loop_
_entity.id
_entity.type
_entity.pdbx_description
1 polymer ?
#
loop_
_entity_poly.entity_id
_entity_poly.type
_entity_poly.pdbx_seq_one_letter_code
_entity_poly.pdbx_strand_id
1 'polypeptide(L)'
;MIKENSIYDYHIHSIYSDGSDTPKEIIQKAKKRGLDTLALTDHDTIDGLKEASAEAIRLNINFINGIELSTRYDDHRLIHILGLGIDIVHPDFQARYISFKKDREDALPIVIEELQKKGIPIQMDDLDQYRTGHYLDRQTVAKWLVKNKYASSIPRAWIDILDDIAYMPNELINVRDAFEMIHAGKGKTFIAHIHKPIGLYGYSDQEAFLRLQQLKLEGLDGIEAFYPTYTEKDKNLIQKAVSELGLLQSGGSDYHGKNRPEVHLGQIL
;
A
#
# COMPACT_ATOMS: atom_id res chain seq x y z
N MET A 1 -4.35 9.02 20.90
CA MET A 1 -4.49 7.90 21.88
C MET A 1 -5.65 7.03 21.43
N ILE A 2 -5.38 5.78 21.06
CA ILE A 2 -6.41 4.78 20.75
C ILE A 2 -7.12 4.49 22.08
N LYS A 3 -8.45 4.58 22.11
CA LYS A 3 -9.20 4.21 23.33
C LYS A 3 -9.02 2.71 23.57
N GLU A 4 -8.80 2.28 24.79
CA GLU A 4 -8.91 0.86 25.16
C GLU A 4 -10.25 0.32 24.64
N ASN A 5 -10.21 -0.76 23.84
CA ASN A 5 -11.34 -1.39 23.13
C ASN A 5 -11.84 -0.67 21.85
N SER A 6 -11.10 0.26 21.23
CA SER A 6 -11.49 0.76 19.91
C SER A 6 -11.18 -0.27 18.83
N ILE A 7 -12.17 -0.54 17.97
CA ILE A 7 -12.00 -1.40 16.80
C ILE A 7 -11.47 -0.51 15.66
N TYR A 8 -10.32 -0.83 15.13
CA TYR A 8 -9.66 -0.05 14.09
C TYR A 8 -9.17 -0.92 12.94
N ASP A 9 -8.84 -0.29 11.80
CA ASP A 9 -8.18 -0.94 10.66
C ASP A 9 -7.39 0.13 9.89
N TYR A 10 -6.06 0.01 9.84
CA TYR A 10 -5.19 1.01 9.23
C TYR A 10 -4.53 0.52 7.95
N HIS A 11 -5.02 -0.61 7.37
CA HIS A 11 -4.50 -1.15 6.12
C HIS A 11 -5.65 -1.68 5.27
N ILE A 12 -6.12 -0.85 4.33
CA ILE A 12 -7.35 -1.09 3.55
C ILE A 12 -7.15 -0.57 2.13
N HIS A 13 -7.61 -1.35 1.14
CA HIS A 13 -7.51 -1.02 -0.28
C HIS A 13 -8.87 -0.86 -0.93
N SER A 14 -8.98 0.13 -1.82
CA SER A 14 -10.17 0.43 -2.61
C SER A 14 -9.97 0.17 -4.11
N ILE A 15 -11.00 0.49 -4.90
CA ILE A 15 -10.92 0.45 -6.37
C ILE A 15 -9.86 1.39 -6.96
N TYR A 16 -9.34 2.34 -6.17
CA TYR A 16 -8.27 3.23 -6.62
C TYR A 16 -6.93 2.50 -6.76
N SER A 17 -6.76 1.38 -6.06
CA SER A 17 -5.66 0.42 -6.29
C SER A 17 -6.20 -0.95 -6.74
N ASP A 18 -6.13 -1.94 -5.89
CA ASP A 18 -6.47 -3.34 -6.20
C ASP A 18 -7.60 -3.91 -5.32
N GLY A 19 -8.27 -3.08 -4.55
CA GLY A 19 -9.51 -3.43 -3.88
C GLY A 19 -10.70 -3.48 -4.84
N SER A 20 -11.82 -4.01 -4.36
CA SER A 20 -13.07 -4.14 -5.15
C SER A 20 -14.18 -3.18 -4.73
N ASP A 21 -14.02 -2.52 -3.61
CA ASP A 21 -15.01 -1.60 -3.05
C ASP A 21 -14.59 -0.15 -3.28
N THR A 22 -15.56 0.73 -3.49
CA THR A 22 -15.31 2.17 -3.49
C THR A 22 -14.93 2.65 -2.07
N PRO A 23 -14.18 3.76 -1.93
CA PRO A 23 -13.88 4.33 -0.60
C PRO A 23 -15.16 4.56 0.23
N LYS A 24 -16.22 5.03 -0.39
CA LYS A 24 -17.51 5.22 0.26
C LYS A 24 -18.10 3.91 0.80
N GLU A 25 -18.10 2.84 0.00
CA GLU A 25 -18.58 1.52 0.44
C GLU A 25 -17.76 0.97 1.60
N ILE A 26 -16.43 1.18 1.58
CA ILE A 26 -15.53 0.78 2.68
C ILE A 26 -15.95 1.46 3.98
N ILE A 27 -16.13 2.78 3.98
CA ILE A 27 -16.56 3.54 5.16
C ILE A 27 -17.93 3.06 5.66
N GLN A 28 -18.88 2.78 4.75
CA GLN A 28 -20.20 2.26 5.12
C GLN A 28 -20.11 0.85 5.76
N LYS A 29 -19.25 -0.01 5.22
CA LYS A 29 -19.00 -1.34 5.78
C LYS A 29 -18.31 -1.26 7.14
N ALA A 30 -17.32 -0.36 7.29
CA ALA A 30 -16.65 -0.10 8.56
C ALA A 30 -17.66 0.31 9.64
N LYS A 31 -18.57 1.24 9.31
CA LYS A 31 -19.64 1.66 10.22
C LYS A 31 -20.53 0.52 10.66
N LYS A 32 -20.96 -0.33 9.70
CA LYS A 32 -21.82 -1.50 9.99
C LYS A 32 -21.10 -2.54 10.88
N ARG A 33 -19.77 -2.61 10.79
CA ARG A 33 -18.95 -3.52 11.61
C ARG A 33 -18.52 -2.92 12.95
N GLY A 34 -18.88 -1.66 13.22
CA GLY A 34 -18.56 -1.01 14.48
C GLY A 34 -17.11 -0.51 14.59
N LEU A 35 -16.40 -0.30 13.47
CA LEU A 35 -15.09 0.31 13.52
C LEU A 35 -15.20 1.77 13.97
N ASP A 36 -14.34 2.16 14.90
CA ASP A 36 -14.23 3.54 15.40
C ASP A 36 -13.28 4.39 14.55
N THR A 37 -12.23 3.74 14.04
CA THR A 37 -11.16 4.42 13.29
C THR A 37 -10.69 3.53 12.14
N LEU A 38 -10.42 4.14 10.98
CA LEU A 38 -9.76 3.45 9.88
C LEU A 38 -8.87 4.38 9.06
N ALA A 39 -7.90 3.79 8.34
CA ALA A 39 -7.16 4.46 7.29
C ALA A 39 -7.44 3.79 5.94
N LEU A 40 -7.50 4.58 4.87
CA LEU A 40 -7.43 4.06 3.50
C LEU A 40 -5.99 4.19 3.04
N THR A 41 -5.42 3.09 2.56
CA THR A 41 -3.99 2.96 2.24
C THR A 41 -3.80 2.33 0.86
N ASP A 42 -4.50 2.84 -0.15
CA ASP A 42 -4.38 2.38 -1.52
C ASP A 42 -2.92 2.36 -2.00
N HIS A 43 -2.56 1.37 -2.80
CA HIS A 43 -1.21 1.25 -3.36
C HIS A 43 -0.88 2.47 -4.22
N ASP A 44 0.19 3.15 -3.83
CA ASP A 44 0.85 4.23 -4.58
C ASP A 44 -0.07 5.39 -4.99
N THR A 45 -1.25 5.53 -4.35
CA THR A 45 -2.20 6.61 -4.66
C THR A 45 -2.95 7.14 -3.43
N ILE A 46 -3.27 8.44 -3.47
CA ILE A 46 -4.10 9.14 -2.48
C ILE A 46 -5.46 9.55 -3.06
N ASP A 47 -5.77 9.17 -4.30
CA ASP A 47 -6.94 9.68 -5.04
C ASP A 47 -8.28 9.29 -4.41
N GLY A 48 -8.33 8.17 -3.67
CA GLY A 48 -9.51 7.71 -2.93
C GLY A 48 -9.79 8.47 -1.62
N LEU A 49 -8.79 9.18 -1.07
CA LEU A 49 -8.88 9.74 0.28
C LEU A 49 -9.96 10.80 0.44
N LYS A 50 -10.17 11.64 -0.57
CA LYS A 50 -11.20 12.69 -0.54
C LYS A 50 -12.61 12.12 -0.42
N GLU A 51 -12.90 11.06 -1.17
CA GLU A 51 -14.20 10.37 -1.13
C GLU A 51 -14.39 9.68 0.23
N ALA A 52 -13.37 8.95 0.71
CA ALA A 52 -13.40 8.28 2.01
C ALA A 52 -13.63 9.28 3.15
N SER A 53 -12.87 10.37 3.18
CA SER A 53 -12.97 11.41 4.23
C SER A 53 -14.35 12.04 4.28
N ALA A 54 -14.94 12.37 3.12
CA ALA A 54 -16.27 12.95 3.06
C ALA A 54 -17.34 12.01 3.64
N GLU A 55 -17.27 10.71 3.31
CA GLU A 55 -18.22 9.73 3.84
C GLU A 55 -17.97 9.42 5.32
N ALA A 56 -16.71 9.42 5.76
CA ALA A 56 -16.35 9.22 7.17
C ALA A 56 -16.90 10.34 8.07
N ILE A 57 -16.80 11.60 7.62
CA ILE A 57 -17.41 12.75 8.31
C ILE A 57 -18.93 12.53 8.41
N ARG A 58 -19.59 12.16 7.31
CA ARG A 58 -21.04 11.94 7.28
C ARG A 58 -21.50 10.86 8.25
N LEU A 59 -20.70 9.80 8.44
CA LEU A 59 -21.03 8.66 9.30
C LEU A 59 -20.42 8.74 10.71
N ASN A 60 -19.71 9.83 11.03
CA ASN A 60 -19.01 10.03 12.30
C ASN A 60 -18.07 8.85 12.62
N ILE A 61 -17.15 8.58 11.70
CA ILE A 61 -16.03 7.64 11.85
C ILE A 61 -14.74 8.46 11.83
N ASN A 62 -13.80 8.12 12.70
CA ASN A 62 -12.48 8.74 12.68
C ASN A 62 -11.68 8.19 11.48
N PHE A 63 -11.34 9.06 10.53
CA PHE A 63 -10.63 8.70 9.30
C PHE A 63 -9.21 9.24 9.30
N ILE A 64 -8.26 8.40 8.92
CA ILE A 64 -6.84 8.73 8.83
C ILE A 64 -6.44 8.65 7.35
N ASN A 65 -5.87 9.73 6.82
CA ASN A 65 -5.27 9.71 5.49
C ASN A 65 -4.06 8.78 5.48
N GLY A 66 -4.04 7.83 4.57
CA GLY A 66 -2.95 6.88 4.42
C GLY A 66 -2.57 6.65 2.96
N ILE A 67 -1.51 5.92 2.77
CA ILE A 67 -1.01 5.39 1.50
C ILE A 67 -0.19 4.14 1.79
N GLU A 68 -0.21 3.14 0.91
CA GLU A 68 0.77 2.07 0.91
C GLU A 68 1.70 2.25 -0.29
N LEU A 69 2.98 2.51 -0.03
CA LEU A 69 3.98 2.72 -1.08
C LEU A 69 4.72 1.41 -1.38
N SER A 70 4.76 1.05 -2.65
CA SER A 70 5.62 0.01 -3.19
C SER A 70 7.03 0.59 -3.34
N THR A 71 7.96 0.15 -2.49
CA THR A 71 9.29 0.76 -2.42
C THR A 71 10.39 -0.22 -2.79
N ARG A 72 11.47 0.29 -3.39
CA ARG A 72 12.71 -0.44 -3.61
C ARG A 72 13.63 -0.27 -2.41
N TYR A 73 14.11 -1.39 -1.88
CA TYR A 73 15.11 -1.45 -0.83
C TYR A 73 16.52 -1.75 -1.40
N ASP A 74 17.58 -1.53 -0.64
CA ASP A 74 18.97 -1.53 -1.12
C ASP A 74 19.43 -2.83 -1.81
N ASP A 75 18.87 -3.98 -1.47
CA ASP A 75 19.16 -5.28 -2.08
C ASP A 75 18.25 -5.60 -3.28
N HIS A 76 17.64 -4.57 -3.88
CA HIS A 76 16.61 -4.66 -4.93
C HIS A 76 15.32 -5.37 -4.50
N ARG A 77 15.15 -5.61 -3.22
CA ARG A 77 13.92 -6.17 -2.65
C ARG A 77 12.80 -5.12 -2.70
N LEU A 78 11.62 -5.60 -3.03
CA LEU A 78 10.40 -4.81 -2.88
C LEU A 78 9.92 -4.93 -1.43
N ILE A 79 9.68 -3.78 -0.78
CA ILE A 79 9.01 -3.73 0.52
C ILE A 79 7.90 -2.70 0.48
N HIS A 80 6.84 -2.94 1.24
CA HIS A 80 5.73 -2.01 1.32
C HIS A 80 5.82 -1.16 2.59
N ILE A 81 5.59 0.15 2.41
CA ILE A 81 5.61 1.13 3.48
C ILE A 81 4.26 1.82 3.57
N LEU A 82 3.60 1.67 4.73
CA LEU A 82 2.41 2.44 5.04
C LEU A 82 2.82 3.84 5.51
N GLY A 83 2.21 4.84 4.92
CA GLY A 83 2.20 6.21 5.44
C GLY A 83 0.85 6.47 6.11
N LEU A 84 0.83 6.84 7.38
CA LEU A 84 -0.39 7.11 8.13
C LEU A 84 -0.41 8.52 8.69
N GLY A 85 -1.59 9.17 8.67
CA GLY A 85 -1.77 10.51 9.21
C GLY A 85 -1.19 11.63 8.36
N ILE A 86 -1.15 11.43 7.04
CA ILE A 86 -0.53 12.35 6.08
C ILE A 86 -1.40 13.60 5.89
N ASP A 87 -0.81 14.77 6.02
CA ASP A 87 -1.36 16.03 5.52
C ASP A 87 -1.16 16.08 4.00
N ILE A 88 -2.15 15.55 3.29
CA ILE A 88 -2.12 15.41 1.82
C ILE A 88 -2.15 16.73 1.07
N VAL A 89 -2.42 17.85 1.72
CA VAL A 89 -2.40 19.19 1.10
C VAL A 89 -1.10 19.94 1.41
N HIS A 90 -0.20 19.36 2.20
CA HIS A 90 1.09 19.96 2.50
C HIS A 90 1.91 20.14 1.20
N PRO A 91 2.44 21.35 0.91
CA PRO A 91 3.10 21.61 -0.36
C PRO A 91 4.31 20.69 -0.65
N ASP A 92 5.12 20.39 0.38
CA ASP A 92 6.31 19.55 0.21
C ASP A 92 5.92 18.06 -0.05
N PHE A 93 4.84 17.58 0.58
CA PHE A 93 4.28 16.27 0.25
C PHE A 93 3.79 16.24 -1.18
N GLN A 94 2.98 17.23 -1.59
CA GLN A 94 2.41 17.28 -2.93
C GLN A 94 3.50 17.33 -4.01
N ALA A 95 4.56 18.13 -3.81
CA ALA A 95 5.66 18.20 -4.76
C ALA A 95 6.33 16.83 -4.97
N ARG A 96 6.63 16.11 -3.88
CA ARG A 96 7.24 14.77 -3.92
C ARG A 96 6.28 13.72 -4.49
N TYR A 97 5.00 13.77 -4.11
CA TYR A 97 3.98 12.84 -4.61
C TYR A 97 3.75 13.00 -6.13
N ILE A 98 3.68 14.23 -6.64
CA ILE A 98 3.54 14.50 -8.07
C ILE A 98 4.75 13.95 -8.84
N SER A 99 5.98 14.19 -8.35
CA SER A 99 7.19 13.64 -8.98
C SER A 99 7.16 12.09 -9.00
N PHE A 100 6.84 11.47 -7.88
CA PHE A 100 6.71 10.03 -7.77
C PHE A 100 5.67 9.44 -8.76
N LYS A 101 4.50 10.06 -8.86
CA LYS A 101 3.46 9.60 -9.81
C LYS A 101 3.88 9.77 -11.25
N LYS A 102 4.58 10.88 -11.56
CA LYS A 102 5.10 11.12 -12.90
C LYS A 102 6.14 10.07 -13.31
N ASP A 103 7.07 9.74 -12.43
CA ASP A 103 8.10 8.72 -12.69
C ASP A 103 7.48 7.35 -13.02
N ARG A 104 6.38 7.00 -12.37
CA ARG A 104 5.63 5.76 -12.64
C ARG A 104 4.88 5.81 -13.98
N GLU A 105 4.29 6.94 -14.33
CA GLU A 105 3.61 7.10 -15.62
C GLU A 105 4.62 7.12 -16.77
N ASP A 106 5.76 7.77 -16.59
CA ASP A 106 6.85 7.83 -17.58
C ASP A 106 7.47 6.44 -17.87
N ALA A 107 7.30 5.45 -17.00
CA ALA A 107 7.73 4.07 -17.22
C ALA A 107 6.78 3.26 -18.13
N LEU A 108 5.52 3.65 -18.25
CA LEU A 108 4.49 2.87 -18.94
C LEU A 108 4.77 2.58 -20.41
N PRO A 109 5.33 3.49 -21.24
CA PRO A 109 5.64 3.18 -22.62
C PRO A 109 6.54 1.94 -22.76
N ILE A 110 7.49 1.74 -21.85
CA ILE A 110 8.39 0.58 -21.84
C ILE A 110 7.65 -0.67 -21.40
N VAL A 111 6.80 -0.57 -20.38
CA VAL A 111 5.95 -1.68 -19.92
C VAL A 111 5.05 -2.17 -21.08
N ILE A 112 4.46 -1.25 -21.82
CA ILE A 112 3.61 -1.55 -22.98
C ILE A 112 4.42 -2.22 -24.08
N GLU A 113 5.61 -1.71 -24.41
CA GLU A 113 6.49 -2.33 -25.40
C GLU A 113 6.84 -3.78 -25.03
N GLU A 114 7.17 -4.05 -23.76
CA GLU A 114 7.46 -5.40 -23.27
C GLU A 114 6.23 -6.32 -23.35
N LEU A 115 5.03 -5.82 -23.05
CA LEU A 115 3.79 -6.57 -23.21
C LEU A 115 3.50 -6.89 -24.68
N GLN A 116 3.74 -5.95 -25.60
CA GLN A 116 3.59 -6.16 -27.04
C GLN A 116 4.57 -7.22 -27.56
N LYS A 117 5.82 -7.23 -27.07
CA LYS A 117 6.79 -8.31 -27.38
C LYS A 117 6.31 -9.69 -26.92
N LYS A 118 5.52 -9.73 -25.83
CA LYS A 118 4.85 -10.95 -25.33
C LYS A 118 3.55 -11.29 -26.10
N GLY A 119 3.19 -10.52 -27.13
CA GLY A 119 1.98 -10.74 -27.95
C GLY A 119 0.70 -10.18 -27.36
N ILE A 120 0.79 -9.27 -26.37
CA ILE A 120 -0.36 -8.60 -25.76
C ILE A 120 -0.53 -7.23 -26.44
N PRO A 121 -1.57 -7.00 -27.26
CA PRO A 121 -1.67 -5.83 -28.15
C PRO A 121 -2.23 -4.58 -27.45
N ILE A 122 -1.72 -4.25 -26.27
CA ILE A 122 -2.11 -3.07 -25.49
C ILE A 122 -1.46 -1.82 -26.06
N GLN A 123 -2.18 -0.66 -25.99
CA GLN A 123 -1.70 0.68 -26.34
C GLN A 123 -1.90 1.63 -25.15
N MET A 124 -1.16 2.74 -25.14
CA MET A 124 -1.34 3.78 -24.09
C MET A 124 -2.79 4.28 -24.01
N ASP A 125 -3.41 4.56 -25.16
CA ASP A 125 -4.78 5.06 -25.24
C ASP A 125 -5.83 4.09 -24.68
N ASP A 126 -5.51 2.79 -24.62
CA ASP A 126 -6.39 1.78 -24.05
C ASP A 126 -6.52 1.93 -22.52
N LEU A 127 -5.55 2.58 -21.87
CA LEU A 127 -5.48 2.68 -20.43
C LEU A 127 -6.40 3.77 -19.84
N ASP A 128 -6.73 4.81 -20.60
CA ASP A 128 -7.52 5.93 -20.10
C ASP A 128 -8.89 5.50 -19.53
N GLN A 129 -9.53 4.52 -20.13
CA GLN A 129 -10.82 4.00 -19.66
C GLN A 129 -10.75 3.23 -18.33
N TYR A 130 -9.54 2.86 -17.88
CA TYR A 130 -9.29 2.15 -16.62
C TYR A 130 -8.68 3.06 -15.57
N ARG A 131 -8.48 4.33 -15.89
CA ARG A 131 -7.96 5.34 -14.98
C ARG A 131 -8.91 5.52 -13.80
N THR A 132 -8.44 5.34 -12.59
CA THR A 132 -9.22 5.57 -11.37
C THR A 132 -8.78 6.82 -10.61
N GLY A 133 -7.66 7.42 -11.02
CA GLY A 133 -7.08 8.63 -10.44
C GLY A 133 -6.51 9.55 -11.52
N HIS A 134 -5.58 10.43 -11.11
CA HIS A 134 -4.99 11.43 -12.01
C HIS A 134 -3.89 10.86 -12.91
N TYR A 135 -3.21 9.80 -12.47
CA TYR A 135 -2.06 9.21 -13.16
C TYR A 135 -2.34 7.77 -13.59
N LEU A 136 -1.64 7.35 -14.65
CA LEU A 136 -1.57 5.95 -15.07
C LEU A 136 -0.37 5.27 -14.40
N ASP A 137 -0.46 3.95 -14.21
CA ASP A 137 0.62 3.12 -13.68
C ASP A 137 0.42 1.63 -14.04
N ARG A 138 1.30 0.75 -13.58
CA ARG A 138 1.14 -0.71 -13.80
C ARG A 138 -0.16 -1.27 -13.25
N GLN A 139 -0.74 -0.66 -12.22
CA GLN A 139 -2.04 -1.08 -11.70
C GLN A 139 -3.16 -0.87 -12.72
N THR A 140 -3.08 0.23 -13.48
CA THR A 140 -3.99 0.48 -14.60
C THR A 140 -3.82 -0.58 -15.70
N VAL A 141 -2.57 -0.97 -15.99
CA VAL A 141 -2.26 -2.07 -16.92
C VAL A 141 -2.84 -3.39 -16.40
N ALA A 142 -2.69 -3.71 -15.12
CA ALA A 142 -3.26 -4.92 -14.52
C ALA A 142 -4.79 -4.97 -14.67
N LYS A 143 -5.48 -3.85 -14.45
CA LYS A 143 -6.94 -3.74 -14.67
C LYS A 143 -7.31 -4.01 -16.14
N TRP A 144 -6.54 -3.45 -17.08
CA TRP A 144 -6.74 -3.70 -18.52
C TRP A 144 -6.53 -5.18 -18.86
N LEU A 145 -5.47 -5.82 -18.37
CA LEU A 145 -5.16 -7.24 -18.58
C LEU A 145 -6.30 -8.15 -18.12
N VAL A 146 -6.86 -7.88 -16.94
CA VAL A 146 -7.99 -8.63 -16.39
C VAL A 146 -9.24 -8.43 -17.24
N LYS A 147 -9.56 -7.20 -17.59
CA LYS A 147 -10.76 -6.88 -18.38
C LYS A 147 -10.71 -7.50 -19.78
N ASN A 148 -9.52 -7.56 -20.38
CA ASN A 148 -9.31 -8.14 -21.70
C ASN A 148 -8.98 -9.65 -21.65
N LYS A 149 -9.13 -10.30 -20.48
CA LYS A 149 -8.99 -11.75 -20.27
C LYS A 149 -7.57 -12.30 -20.49
N TYR A 150 -6.55 -11.47 -20.38
CA TYR A 150 -5.15 -11.91 -20.35
C TYR A 150 -4.76 -12.44 -18.96
N ALA A 151 -5.48 -12.03 -17.90
CA ALA A 151 -5.34 -12.55 -16.57
C ALA A 151 -6.72 -12.78 -15.92
N SER A 152 -6.80 -13.71 -14.98
CA SER A 152 -8.06 -14.05 -14.29
C SER A 152 -8.39 -13.11 -13.12
N SER A 153 -7.38 -12.42 -12.59
CA SER A 153 -7.51 -11.45 -11.49
C SER A 153 -6.32 -10.50 -11.48
N ILE A 154 -6.42 -9.39 -10.73
CA ILE A 154 -5.32 -8.44 -10.57
C ILE A 154 -4.06 -9.10 -10.00
N PRO A 155 -4.11 -9.91 -8.91
CA PRO A 155 -2.93 -10.62 -8.44
C PRO A 155 -2.31 -11.54 -9.50
N ARG A 156 -3.13 -12.19 -10.34
CA ARG A 156 -2.61 -13.03 -11.42
C ARG A 156 -1.99 -12.21 -12.54
N ALA A 157 -2.52 -11.02 -12.86
CA ALA A 157 -1.90 -10.10 -13.80
C ALA A 157 -0.48 -9.69 -13.37
N TRP A 158 -0.29 -9.46 -12.07
CA TRP A 158 1.04 -9.19 -11.51
C TRP A 158 1.93 -10.42 -11.60
N ILE A 159 1.58 -11.51 -10.95
CA ILE A 159 2.42 -12.72 -10.80
C ILE A 159 2.78 -13.34 -12.16
N ASP A 160 1.84 -13.41 -13.10
CA ASP A 160 2.02 -14.17 -14.34
C ASP A 160 2.57 -13.33 -15.49
N ILE A 161 2.47 -11.99 -15.40
CA ILE A 161 2.75 -11.12 -16.56
C ILE A 161 3.64 -9.94 -16.18
N LEU A 162 3.26 -9.13 -15.18
CA LEU A 162 3.92 -7.85 -14.90
C LEU A 162 5.21 -7.98 -14.10
N ASP A 163 5.31 -8.97 -13.21
CA ASP A 163 6.52 -9.21 -12.40
C ASP A 163 7.71 -9.67 -13.25
N ASP A 164 7.45 -10.24 -14.45
CA ASP A 164 8.49 -10.56 -15.44
C ASP A 164 9.06 -9.31 -16.15
N ILE A 165 8.40 -8.16 -16.03
CA ILE A 165 8.84 -6.92 -16.67
C ILE A 165 9.62 -6.10 -15.65
N ALA A 166 10.93 -5.95 -15.89
CA ALA A 166 11.81 -5.20 -15.00
C ALA A 166 11.27 -3.78 -14.74
N TYR A 167 11.40 -3.34 -13.49
CA TYR A 167 11.08 -1.96 -13.14
C TYR A 167 12.15 -1.02 -13.68
N MET A 168 11.71 0.12 -14.22
CA MET A 168 12.62 1.19 -14.60
C MET A 168 13.27 1.83 -13.36
N PRO A 169 14.46 2.45 -13.50
CA PRO A 169 15.23 2.94 -12.34
C PRO A 169 14.45 3.83 -11.38
N ASN A 170 13.55 4.67 -11.88
CA ASN A 170 12.78 5.62 -11.08
C ASN A 170 11.31 5.21 -10.87
N GLU A 171 10.88 4.10 -11.45
CA GLU A 171 9.48 3.65 -11.36
C GLU A 171 9.08 3.28 -9.93
N LEU A 172 9.99 2.68 -9.18
CA LEU A 172 9.81 2.40 -7.76
C LEU A 172 10.57 3.45 -6.95
N ILE A 173 9.85 4.11 -6.06
CA ILE A 173 10.47 5.02 -5.10
C ILE A 173 11.43 4.24 -4.18
N ASN A 174 12.61 4.81 -3.89
CA ASN A 174 13.49 4.25 -2.88
C ASN A 174 12.86 4.39 -1.49
N VAL A 175 13.14 3.46 -0.59
CA VAL A 175 12.53 3.43 0.74
C VAL A 175 12.80 4.72 1.55
N ARG A 176 13.98 5.31 1.42
CA ARG A 176 14.33 6.59 2.10
C ARG A 176 13.53 7.75 1.55
N ASP A 177 13.40 7.84 0.22
CA ASP A 177 12.59 8.89 -0.43
C ASP A 177 11.11 8.75 -0.06
N ALA A 178 10.62 7.50 0.11
CA ALA A 178 9.28 7.23 0.60
C ALA A 178 9.08 7.74 2.04
N PHE A 179 10.05 7.51 2.94
CA PHE A 179 10.02 8.07 4.29
C PHE A 179 10.00 9.60 4.26
N GLU A 180 10.89 10.21 3.48
CA GLU A 180 10.93 11.66 3.34
C GLU A 180 9.61 12.24 2.78
N MET A 181 8.99 11.57 1.82
CA MET A 181 7.70 12.00 1.27
C MET A 181 6.60 11.96 2.32
N ILE A 182 6.48 10.86 3.07
CA ILE A 182 5.49 10.70 4.14
C ILE A 182 5.73 11.73 5.26
N HIS A 183 6.97 11.91 5.69
CA HIS A 183 7.34 12.88 6.72
C HIS A 183 7.12 14.34 6.27
N ALA A 184 7.32 14.65 4.99
CA ALA A 184 6.99 15.96 4.44
C ALA A 184 5.50 16.31 4.61
N GLY A 185 4.62 15.31 4.58
CA GLY A 185 3.21 15.42 4.95
C GLY A 185 2.93 15.24 6.44
N LYS A 186 3.94 15.28 7.32
CA LYS A 186 3.81 15.07 8.78
C LYS A 186 3.24 13.70 9.18
N GLY A 187 3.15 12.77 8.23
CA GLY A 187 2.73 11.39 8.46
C GLY A 187 3.78 10.57 9.19
N LYS A 188 3.42 9.34 9.53
CA LYS A 188 4.27 8.32 10.14
C LYS A 188 4.44 7.15 9.21
N THR A 189 5.64 6.58 9.18
CA THR A 189 6.03 5.46 8.31
C THR A 189 5.99 4.14 9.06
N PHE A 190 5.39 3.12 8.46
CA PHE A 190 5.35 1.77 9.02
C PHE A 190 5.70 0.75 7.95
N ILE A 191 6.58 -0.20 8.26
CA ILE A 191 6.78 -1.35 7.36
C ILE A 191 5.57 -2.28 7.48
N ALA A 192 4.99 -2.66 6.32
CA ALA A 192 3.81 -3.50 6.23
C ALA A 192 4.17 -4.99 6.23
N HIS A 193 3.23 -5.84 6.68
CA HIS A 193 3.20 -7.31 6.53
C HIS A 193 4.58 -7.99 6.34
N ILE A 194 5.51 -7.81 7.29
CA ILE A 194 6.93 -8.21 7.19
C ILE A 194 7.17 -9.67 6.79
N HIS A 195 6.21 -10.56 7.00
CA HIS A 195 6.31 -11.99 6.68
C HIS A 195 6.06 -12.31 5.20
N LYS A 196 5.65 -11.33 4.39
CA LYS A 196 5.39 -11.52 2.94
C LYS A 196 6.66 -11.34 2.10
N PRO A 197 6.70 -11.87 0.84
CA PRO A 197 7.79 -11.62 -0.10
C PRO A 197 8.07 -10.14 -0.36
N ILE A 198 7.03 -9.30 -0.32
CA ILE A 198 7.09 -7.84 -0.36
C ILE A 198 7.33 -7.21 1.03
N GLY A 199 8.09 -7.87 1.84
CA GLY A 199 8.52 -7.51 3.19
C GLY A 199 9.88 -8.14 3.49
N LEU A 200 10.00 -8.78 4.65
CA LEU A 200 11.26 -9.39 5.11
C LEU A 200 11.26 -10.93 5.01
N TYR A 201 10.34 -11.52 4.23
CA TYR A 201 10.29 -12.96 4.03
C TYR A 201 11.64 -13.51 3.51
N GLY A 202 12.04 -14.67 4.04
CA GLY A 202 13.26 -15.35 3.63
C GLY A 202 14.51 -14.97 4.42
N TYR A 203 14.48 -13.89 5.22
CA TYR A 203 15.52 -13.58 6.19
C TYR A 203 15.39 -14.43 7.47
N SER A 204 16.49 -14.73 8.12
CA SER A 204 16.48 -15.20 9.51
C SER A 204 15.97 -14.07 10.43
N ASP A 205 15.52 -14.43 11.64
CA ASP A 205 15.04 -13.43 12.61
C ASP A 205 16.13 -12.40 12.96
N GLN A 206 17.39 -12.81 12.99
CA GLN A 206 18.52 -11.91 13.23
C GLN A 206 18.73 -10.95 12.07
N GLU A 207 18.71 -11.42 10.83
CA GLU A 207 18.85 -10.58 9.64
C GLU A 207 17.66 -9.61 9.52
N ALA A 208 16.44 -10.10 9.72
CA ALA A 208 15.24 -9.25 9.69
C ALA A 208 15.30 -8.16 10.77
N PHE A 209 15.76 -8.49 11.98
CA PHE A 209 15.95 -7.52 13.06
C PHE A 209 16.99 -6.44 12.68
N LEU A 210 18.13 -6.84 12.12
CA LEU A 210 19.17 -5.89 11.65
C LEU A 210 18.64 -4.98 10.53
N ARG A 211 17.80 -5.51 9.62
CA ARG A 211 17.15 -4.71 8.58
C ARG A 211 16.15 -3.69 9.17
N LEU A 212 15.36 -4.10 10.16
CA LEU A 212 14.48 -3.17 10.89
C LEU A 212 15.25 -2.08 11.62
N GLN A 213 16.39 -2.44 12.23
CA GLN A 213 17.28 -1.48 12.87
C GLN A 213 17.85 -0.46 11.85
N GLN A 214 18.28 -0.93 10.68
CA GLN A 214 18.76 -0.07 9.61
C GLN A 214 17.65 0.87 9.11
N LEU A 215 16.46 0.34 8.81
CA LEU A 215 15.31 1.13 8.40
C LEU A 215 14.93 2.18 9.45
N LYS A 216 15.02 1.84 10.74
CA LYS A 216 14.79 2.79 11.85
C LYS A 216 15.76 3.97 11.80
N LEU A 217 17.04 3.71 11.53
CA LEU A 217 18.07 4.76 11.37
C LEU A 217 17.80 5.64 10.13
N GLU A 218 17.17 5.10 9.13
CA GLU A 218 16.84 5.78 7.87
C GLU A 218 15.53 6.57 7.93
N GLY A 219 14.71 6.40 8.96
CA GLY A 219 13.47 7.16 9.15
C GLY A 219 12.20 6.35 9.32
N LEU A 220 12.28 5.01 9.48
CA LEU A 220 11.12 4.21 9.80
C LEU A 220 10.60 4.56 11.20
N ASP A 221 9.33 4.96 11.34
CA ASP A 221 8.72 5.27 12.63
C ASP A 221 8.20 4.01 13.34
N GLY A 222 7.66 3.05 12.61
CA GLY A 222 6.94 1.94 13.19
C GLY A 222 6.87 0.69 12.31
N ILE A 223 6.11 -0.28 12.80
CA ILE A 223 5.88 -1.58 12.17
C ILE A 223 4.41 -1.94 12.24
N GLU A 224 3.87 -2.55 11.20
CA GLU A 224 2.55 -3.18 11.27
C GLU A 224 2.65 -4.41 12.18
N ALA A 225 2.24 -4.20 13.45
CA ALA A 225 2.43 -5.18 14.51
C ALA A 225 1.28 -6.20 14.58
N PHE A 226 0.12 -5.83 14.07
CA PHE A 226 -1.10 -6.65 14.07
C PHE A 226 -1.56 -6.89 12.65
N TYR A 227 -1.51 -8.15 12.23
CA TYR A 227 -1.88 -8.58 10.89
C TYR A 227 -2.45 -10.02 10.94
N PRO A 228 -3.52 -10.34 10.19
CA PRO A 228 -4.30 -11.58 10.37
C PRO A 228 -3.51 -12.89 10.24
N THR A 229 -2.45 -12.90 9.44
CA THR A 229 -1.70 -14.12 9.12
C THR A 229 -0.32 -14.21 9.79
N TYR A 230 -0.02 -13.34 10.75
CA TYR A 230 1.22 -13.45 11.53
C TYR A 230 1.24 -14.71 12.39
N THR A 231 2.33 -15.45 12.27
CA THR A 231 2.64 -16.57 13.16
C THR A 231 3.18 -16.08 14.51
N GLU A 232 3.24 -16.95 15.51
CA GLU A 232 3.88 -16.61 16.80
C GLU A 232 5.35 -16.22 16.63
N LYS A 233 6.03 -16.79 15.63
CA LYS A 233 7.41 -16.40 15.29
C LYS A 233 7.48 -14.96 14.82
N ASP A 234 6.58 -14.54 13.91
CA ASP A 234 6.50 -13.18 13.42
C ASP A 234 6.20 -12.20 14.56
N LYS A 235 5.23 -12.53 15.41
CA LYS A 235 4.86 -11.72 16.58
C LYS A 235 6.02 -11.53 17.55
N ASN A 236 6.82 -12.59 17.81
CA ASN A 236 8.00 -12.51 18.67
C ASN A 236 9.08 -11.59 18.09
N LEU A 237 9.36 -11.67 16.79
CA LEU A 237 10.27 -10.76 16.09
C LEU A 237 9.78 -9.31 16.18
N ILE A 238 8.50 -9.08 15.91
CA ILE A 238 7.87 -7.77 15.97
C ILE A 238 7.95 -7.20 17.38
N GLN A 239 7.57 -7.97 18.40
CA GLN A 239 7.62 -7.55 19.80
C GLN A 239 9.05 -7.17 20.24
N LYS A 240 10.05 -7.94 19.80
CA LYS A 240 11.45 -7.62 20.02
C LYS A 240 11.83 -6.29 19.36
N ALA A 241 11.48 -6.10 18.07
CA ALA A 241 11.79 -4.89 17.35
C ALA A 241 11.10 -3.66 17.98
N VAL A 242 9.83 -3.78 18.37
CA VAL A 242 9.09 -2.71 19.07
C VAL A 242 9.80 -2.33 20.37
N SER A 243 10.16 -3.32 21.20
CA SER A 243 10.75 -3.05 22.52
C SER A 243 12.18 -2.52 22.45
N GLU A 244 13.03 -3.07 21.57
CA GLU A 244 14.46 -2.74 21.51
C GLU A 244 14.75 -1.52 20.62
N LEU A 245 13.97 -1.31 19.53
CA LEU A 245 14.18 -0.21 18.60
C LEU A 245 13.22 0.99 18.84
N GLY A 246 12.28 0.85 19.76
CA GLY A 246 11.29 1.91 20.05
C GLY A 246 10.38 2.21 18.85
N LEU A 247 9.97 1.17 18.10
CA LEU A 247 9.07 1.31 16.96
C LEU A 247 7.64 1.53 17.42
N LEU A 248 6.93 2.42 16.73
CA LEU A 248 5.48 2.55 16.86
C LEU A 248 4.80 1.28 16.31
N GLN A 249 3.57 1.04 16.75
CA GLN A 249 2.78 -0.09 16.30
C GLN A 249 1.56 0.39 15.52
N SER A 250 1.30 -0.22 14.37
CA SER A 250 0.04 -0.14 13.65
C SER A 250 -0.56 -1.54 13.50
N GLY A 251 -1.72 -1.61 12.86
CA GLY A 251 -2.33 -2.88 12.52
C GLY A 251 -3.44 -2.68 11.50
N GLY A 252 -3.62 -3.65 10.65
CA GLY A 252 -4.63 -3.64 9.63
C GLY A 252 -4.94 -5.02 9.08
N SER A 253 -6.07 -5.10 8.38
CA SER A 253 -6.53 -6.35 7.79
C SER A 253 -5.91 -6.62 6.41
N ASP A 254 -5.44 -5.58 5.73
CA ASP A 254 -5.07 -5.62 4.31
C ASP A 254 -6.28 -6.02 3.44
N TYR A 255 -7.43 -5.41 3.76
CA TYR A 255 -8.72 -5.68 3.14
C TYR A 255 -8.75 -5.21 1.69
N HIS A 256 -9.20 -6.11 0.78
CA HIS A 256 -9.33 -5.85 -0.66
C HIS A 256 -10.75 -6.16 -1.19
N GLY A 257 -11.72 -6.35 -0.29
CA GLY A 257 -13.07 -6.71 -0.68
C GLY A 257 -13.16 -8.10 -1.33
N LYS A 258 -13.81 -8.17 -2.49
CA LYS A 258 -14.01 -9.43 -3.23
C LYS A 258 -12.71 -10.00 -3.82
N ASN A 259 -11.65 -9.18 -3.92
CA ASN A 259 -10.35 -9.61 -4.46
C ASN A 259 -9.56 -10.45 -3.45
N ARG A 260 -9.90 -10.34 -2.14
CA ARG A 260 -9.42 -11.21 -1.05
C ARG A 260 -10.60 -11.54 -0.12
N PRO A 261 -11.50 -12.45 -0.51
CA PRO A 261 -12.76 -12.70 0.19
C PRO A 261 -12.59 -13.30 1.58
N GLU A 262 -11.44 -13.90 1.87
CA GLU A 262 -11.06 -14.46 3.17
C GLU A 262 -10.67 -13.39 4.20
N VAL A 263 -10.36 -12.18 3.77
CA VAL A 263 -9.97 -11.07 4.63
C VAL A 263 -11.17 -10.18 4.91
N HIS A 264 -11.42 -9.91 6.17
CA HIS A 264 -12.55 -9.09 6.59
C HIS A 264 -12.08 -7.78 7.21
N LEU A 265 -12.78 -6.70 6.87
CA LEU A 265 -12.52 -5.36 7.40
C LEU A 265 -12.56 -5.36 8.93
N GLY A 266 -11.52 -4.83 9.57
CA GLY A 266 -11.37 -4.82 11.04
C GLY A 266 -10.85 -6.15 11.62
N GLN A 267 -10.49 -7.12 10.80
CA GLN A 267 -9.90 -8.39 11.25
C GLN A 267 -8.39 -8.21 11.38
N ILE A 268 -7.92 -7.81 12.53
CA ILE A 268 -6.50 -7.52 12.81
C ILE A 268 -5.86 -8.48 13.84
N LEU A 269 -6.62 -9.45 14.35
CA LEU A 269 -6.20 -10.47 15.31
C LEU A 269 -6.64 -11.85 14.82
#